data_2ed953e88d04425ff6c463ed26b54938
#
_entry.id   2ed953e88d04425ff6c463ed26b54938
#
_cell.length_a   1.000
_cell.length_b   1.000
_cell.length_c   1.000
_cell.angle_alpha   90.00
_cell.angle_beta   90.00
_cell.angle_gamma   90.00
#
_symmetry.space_group_name_H-M   'P 1'
#
loop_
_entity.id
_entity.type
_entity.pdbx_description
1 polymer ?
#
loop_
_entity_poly.entity_id
_entity_poly.type
_entity_poly.pdbx_seq_one_letter_code
_entity_poly.pdbx_strand_id
1 'polypeptide(L)'
;MTGPIRQPLSPEATDVLARARQAWSQRQFEVAERLILQVLALAPDDAEATRMLGTAAQRRGDHARAVECFRRVLPTWPDDSDLRIGLGIALYERGRIDEALAQMRLACELAPNSGLAWFNLGEALWRQTQTDASIVALRRALDIVPDYIPAMLSLARAQASLGQIDAAIDGFRNMLKVDPGNAEGWFGLSNLNTVRFDAEDVTTLRQVLARGNLPDRDRELLGFTLAKALEDQRDYAQAFDTFRIANASRRKRVRWDAAGEHRRVEAIERVFTNDMAPPLDPEFGHDAIFIVSIPRSGSTLVEQILASHPQVEGANEIKDMSEVIDAETHRRRSAFPLWATDATTQDWHRLGREYLDRTAHWRQTKPRFTDKSLVTWYLVGAALAMLPAARVVIVRRDPLETCLACYRQCFTEKVGFTCDLDEMADYCIDFLRLTRFWLDRYPDRVFDLPYESLVAEPEPVTRRLLDFCGLPFDPACLDFHQTSRAVLSSPSAAQVRQPLRGDTARSARYGDKLDRLRQRLRDGGVGT
;
A
#
# COMPACT_ATOMS: atom_id res chain seq x y z
N MET A 1 0.92 49.77 -5.24
CA MET A 1 -0.52 49.44 -5.26
C MET A 1 -0.90 49.10 -3.82
N THR A 2 -1.71 49.97 -3.21
CA THR A 2 -2.20 49.83 -1.83
C THR A 2 -3.05 48.56 -1.75
N GLY A 3 -2.64 47.57 -0.96
CA GLY A 3 -3.44 46.40 -0.66
C GLY A 3 -4.79 46.78 -0.03
N PRO A 4 -5.80 45.91 -0.09
CA PRO A 4 -7.12 46.21 0.43
C PRO A 4 -7.01 46.58 1.93
N ILE A 5 -7.56 47.77 2.27
CA ILE A 5 -7.63 48.24 3.66
C ILE A 5 -8.50 47.24 4.43
N ARG A 6 -7.84 46.48 5.34
CA ARG A 6 -8.56 45.56 6.24
C ARG A 6 -9.51 46.40 7.12
N GLN A 7 -10.80 46.16 7.01
CA GLN A 7 -11.72 46.64 8.04
C GLN A 7 -11.41 45.93 9.35
N PRO A 8 -11.20 46.65 10.45
CA PRO A 8 -10.98 46.02 11.76
C PRO A 8 -12.21 45.19 12.12
N LEU A 9 -11.97 44.01 12.68
CA LEU A 9 -13.04 43.15 13.22
C LEU A 9 -13.86 43.95 14.26
N SER A 10 -15.15 43.67 14.33
CA SER A 10 -15.96 44.17 15.45
C SER A 10 -15.42 43.60 16.79
N PRO A 11 -15.63 44.31 17.92
CA PRO A 11 -15.24 43.80 19.22
C PRO A 11 -15.78 42.39 19.48
N GLU A 12 -17.00 42.09 19.07
CA GLU A 12 -17.62 40.77 19.17
C GLU A 12 -16.87 39.71 18.34
N ALA A 13 -16.60 39.99 17.07
CA ALA A 13 -15.86 39.06 16.21
C ALA A 13 -14.43 38.82 16.72
N THR A 14 -13.80 39.84 17.31
CA THR A 14 -12.46 39.73 17.90
C THR A 14 -12.47 38.80 19.12
N ASP A 15 -13.47 38.91 20.02
CA ASP A 15 -13.62 38.04 21.18
C ASP A 15 -13.86 36.57 20.74
N VAL A 16 -14.78 36.37 19.80
CA VAL A 16 -15.09 35.03 19.29
C VAL A 16 -13.87 34.39 18.61
N LEU A 17 -13.07 35.17 17.85
CA LEU A 17 -11.83 34.66 17.23
C LEU A 17 -10.77 34.30 18.29
N ALA A 18 -10.62 35.09 19.34
CA ALA A 18 -9.73 34.76 20.44
C ALA A 18 -10.11 33.44 21.13
N ARG A 19 -11.40 33.23 21.36
CA ARG A 19 -11.94 31.97 21.91
C ARG A 19 -11.75 30.80 20.95
N ALA A 20 -11.89 31.02 19.63
CA ALA A 20 -11.63 29.99 18.64
C ALA A 20 -10.15 29.54 18.66
N ARG A 21 -9.21 30.48 18.75
CA ARG A 21 -7.76 30.20 18.91
C ARG A 21 -7.48 29.40 20.18
N GLN A 22 -8.10 29.80 21.30
CA GLN A 22 -7.95 29.11 22.58
C GLN A 22 -8.49 27.66 22.52
N ALA A 23 -9.69 27.46 21.99
CA ALA A 23 -10.27 26.14 21.80
C ALA A 23 -9.38 25.27 20.88
N TRP A 24 -8.83 25.87 19.81
CA TRP A 24 -7.89 25.20 18.92
C TRP A 24 -6.60 24.75 19.64
N SER A 25 -5.99 25.62 20.42
CA SER A 25 -4.79 25.29 21.20
C SER A 25 -5.05 24.20 22.25
N GLN A 26 -6.26 24.15 22.80
CA GLN A 26 -6.72 23.13 23.73
C GLN A 26 -7.20 21.83 23.05
N ARG A 27 -7.03 21.71 21.72
CA ARG A 27 -7.48 20.58 20.90
C ARG A 27 -9.00 20.31 20.94
N GLN A 28 -9.79 21.30 21.31
CA GLN A 28 -11.26 21.25 21.29
C GLN A 28 -11.76 21.63 19.88
N PHE A 29 -11.44 20.80 18.90
CA PHE A 29 -11.58 21.14 17.48
C PHE A 29 -13.02 21.41 17.03
N GLU A 30 -14.00 20.70 17.54
CA GLU A 30 -15.43 20.91 17.25
C GLU A 30 -15.94 22.25 17.81
N VAL A 31 -15.46 22.62 19.00
CA VAL A 31 -15.76 23.93 19.61
C VAL A 31 -15.12 25.04 18.80
N ALA A 32 -13.83 24.86 18.47
CA ALA A 32 -13.08 25.84 17.66
C ALA A 32 -13.78 26.08 16.32
N GLU A 33 -14.20 25.02 15.63
CA GLU A 33 -14.87 25.16 14.33
C GLU A 33 -16.20 25.90 14.41
N ARG A 34 -17.04 25.64 15.41
CA ARG A 34 -18.28 26.41 15.63
C ARG A 34 -17.98 27.88 15.84
N LEU A 35 -16.95 28.21 16.64
CA LEU A 35 -16.53 29.60 16.88
C LEU A 35 -15.98 30.25 15.59
N ILE A 36 -15.18 29.53 14.78
CA ILE A 36 -14.70 29.99 13.48
C ILE A 36 -15.87 30.35 12.55
N LEU A 37 -16.90 29.50 12.50
CA LEU A 37 -18.09 29.78 11.70
C LEU A 37 -18.87 31.00 12.20
N GLN A 38 -18.90 31.25 13.52
CA GLN A 38 -19.48 32.46 14.09
C GLN A 38 -18.69 33.72 13.69
N VAL A 39 -17.34 33.66 13.70
CA VAL A 39 -16.49 34.75 13.21
C VAL A 39 -16.81 35.05 11.74
N LEU A 40 -16.89 34.02 10.90
CA LEU A 40 -17.18 34.17 9.49
C LEU A 40 -18.62 34.64 9.19
N ALA A 41 -19.57 34.44 10.10
CA ALA A 41 -20.90 35.00 10.02
C ALA A 41 -20.89 36.52 10.31
N LEU A 42 -20.02 37.00 11.22
CA LEU A 42 -19.85 38.41 11.57
C LEU A 42 -18.90 39.13 10.61
N ALA A 43 -17.90 38.44 10.09
CA ALA A 43 -16.85 38.95 9.22
C ALA A 43 -16.51 37.91 8.13
N PRO A 44 -17.31 37.83 7.04
CA PRO A 44 -17.16 36.77 6.02
C PRO A 44 -15.80 36.73 5.32
N ASP A 45 -15.10 37.86 5.25
CA ASP A 45 -13.81 37.98 4.57
C ASP A 45 -12.59 37.92 5.55
N ASP A 46 -12.84 37.54 6.82
CA ASP A 46 -11.73 37.38 7.74
C ASP A 46 -10.78 36.27 7.31
N ALA A 47 -9.55 36.64 6.98
CA ALA A 47 -8.56 35.75 6.42
C ALA A 47 -8.09 34.71 7.43
N GLU A 48 -7.98 35.07 8.72
CA GLU A 48 -7.52 34.15 9.74
C GLU A 48 -8.56 33.08 10.06
N ALA A 49 -9.81 33.49 10.26
CA ALA A 49 -10.91 32.55 10.47
C ALA A 49 -11.07 31.60 9.24
N THR A 50 -10.91 32.14 8.02
CA THR A 50 -10.93 31.33 6.81
C THR A 50 -9.77 30.33 6.75
N ARG A 51 -8.55 30.74 7.13
CA ARG A 51 -7.40 29.83 7.24
C ARG A 51 -7.66 28.73 8.26
N MET A 52 -8.14 29.09 9.45
CA MET A 52 -8.47 28.11 10.49
C MET A 52 -9.57 27.14 10.02
N LEU A 53 -10.59 27.63 9.27
CA LEU A 53 -11.61 26.76 8.68
C LEU A 53 -11.02 25.77 7.66
N GLY A 54 -10.08 26.23 6.82
CA GLY A 54 -9.36 25.37 5.88
C GLY A 54 -8.59 24.26 6.60
N THR A 55 -7.91 24.60 7.70
CA THR A 55 -7.20 23.62 8.52
C THR A 55 -8.16 22.65 9.22
N ALA A 56 -9.32 23.11 9.70
CA ALA A 56 -10.35 22.25 10.27
C ALA A 56 -10.93 21.29 9.22
N ALA A 57 -11.22 21.79 8.02
CA ALA A 57 -11.70 20.99 6.90
C ALA A 57 -10.69 19.90 6.51
N GLN A 58 -9.40 20.25 6.41
CA GLN A 58 -8.32 19.31 6.12
C GLN A 58 -8.24 18.19 7.17
N ARG A 59 -8.35 18.51 8.46
CA ARG A 59 -8.38 17.51 9.54
C ARG A 59 -9.53 16.51 9.42
N ARG A 60 -10.67 16.92 8.89
CA ARG A 60 -11.85 16.06 8.67
C ARG A 60 -11.83 15.31 7.35
N GLY A 61 -10.81 15.53 6.51
CA GLY A 61 -10.73 14.97 5.17
C GLY A 61 -11.58 15.71 4.13
N ASP A 62 -12.17 16.86 4.46
CA ASP A 62 -12.87 17.72 3.49
C ASP A 62 -11.85 18.58 2.73
N HIS A 63 -11.07 17.89 1.89
CA HIS A 63 -10.00 18.51 1.12
C HIS A 63 -10.50 19.50 0.08
N ALA A 64 -11.75 19.36 -0.40
CA ALA A 64 -12.35 20.31 -1.31
C ALA A 64 -12.52 21.69 -0.67
N ARG A 65 -13.13 21.71 0.52
CA ARG A 65 -13.31 22.92 1.31
C ARG A 65 -11.99 23.52 1.79
N ALA A 66 -11.02 22.67 2.14
CA ALA A 66 -9.68 23.11 2.51
C ALA A 66 -9.01 23.88 1.37
N VAL A 67 -9.03 23.35 0.13
CA VAL A 67 -8.48 24.04 -1.06
C VAL A 67 -9.19 25.39 -1.30
N GLU A 68 -10.51 25.43 -1.19
CA GLU A 68 -11.28 26.67 -1.35
C GLU A 68 -10.84 27.74 -0.32
N CYS A 69 -10.81 27.37 0.96
CA CYS A 69 -10.41 28.26 2.04
C CYS A 69 -8.98 28.78 1.86
N PHE A 70 -8.03 27.89 1.60
CA PHE A 70 -6.63 28.27 1.47
C PHE A 70 -6.40 29.16 0.23
N ARG A 71 -7.03 28.87 -0.91
CA ARG A 71 -6.94 29.71 -2.10
C ARG A 71 -7.53 31.10 -1.89
N ARG A 72 -8.64 31.21 -1.13
CA ARG A 72 -9.25 32.51 -0.81
C ARG A 72 -8.33 33.38 0.02
N VAL A 73 -7.54 32.77 0.91
CA VAL A 73 -6.64 33.46 1.84
C VAL A 73 -5.27 33.77 1.24
N LEU A 74 -4.82 32.95 0.28
CA LEU A 74 -3.47 33.05 -0.30
C LEU A 74 -3.11 34.44 -0.84
N PRO A 75 -4.02 35.24 -1.46
CA PRO A 75 -3.72 36.60 -1.88
C PRO A 75 -3.42 37.56 -0.72
N THR A 76 -3.92 37.24 0.49
CA THR A 76 -3.67 38.04 1.70
C THR A 76 -2.29 37.75 2.32
N TRP A 77 -1.84 36.51 2.21
CA TRP A 77 -0.55 36.05 2.75
C TRP A 77 0.20 35.23 1.67
N PRO A 78 0.66 35.88 0.59
CA PRO A 78 1.27 35.18 -0.53
C PRO A 78 2.57 34.46 -0.18
N ASP A 79 3.27 34.93 0.87
CA ASP A 79 4.56 34.40 1.31
C ASP A 79 4.46 33.53 2.57
N ASP A 80 3.24 33.15 2.97
CA ASP A 80 3.02 32.23 4.09
C ASP A 80 3.29 30.78 3.67
N SER A 81 4.43 30.26 4.10
CA SER A 81 4.88 28.89 3.83
C SER A 81 3.90 27.85 4.38
N ASP A 82 3.37 28.05 5.60
CA ASP A 82 2.47 27.09 6.24
C ASP A 82 1.12 26.99 5.50
N LEU A 83 0.63 28.14 5.01
CA LEU A 83 -0.57 28.19 4.17
C LEU A 83 -0.37 27.41 2.86
N ARG A 84 0.81 27.55 2.24
CA ARG A 84 1.16 26.80 1.01
C ARG A 84 1.32 25.31 1.26
N ILE A 85 1.89 24.92 2.40
CA ILE A 85 1.95 23.49 2.82
C ILE A 85 0.53 22.94 2.95
N GLY A 86 -0.35 23.64 3.67
CA GLY A 86 -1.75 23.24 3.84
C GLY A 86 -2.49 23.09 2.51
N LEU A 87 -2.34 24.09 1.62
CA LEU A 87 -2.90 24.03 0.26
C LEU A 87 -2.32 22.86 -0.54
N GLY A 88 -1.01 22.65 -0.48
CA GLY A 88 -0.32 21.55 -1.16
C GLY A 88 -0.85 20.19 -0.73
N ILE A 89 -0.98 19.96 0.59
CA ILE A 89 -1.54 18.71 1.13
C ILE A 89 -2.99 18.51 0.63
N ALA A 90 -3.84 19.55 0.72
CA ALA A 90 -5.23 19.46 0.31
C ALA A 90 -5.39 19.19 -1.20
N LEU A 91 -4.54 19.81 -2.03
CA LEU A 91 -4.48 19.56 -3.49
C LEU A 91 -4.04 18.13 -3.79
N TYR A 92 -3.04 17.65 -3.05
CA TYR A 92 -2.53 16.29 -3.20
C TYR A 92 -3.62 15.23 -2.97
N GLU A 93 -4.34 15.35 -1.86
CA GLU A 93 -5.45 14.45 -1.50
C GLU A 93 -6.64 14.55 -2.47
N ARG A 94 -6.72 15.64 -3.26
CA ARG A 94 -7.67 15.84 -4.37
C ARG A 94 -7.17 15.31 -5.72
N GLY A 95 -5.99 14.67 -5.76
CA GLY A 95 -5.40 14.17 -7.00
C GLY A 95 -4.79 15.25 -7.91
N ARG A 96 -4.70 16.53 -7.45
CA ARG A 96 -4.10 17.63 -8.22
C ARG A 96 -2.59 17.71 -7.95
N ILE A 97 -1.88 16.67 -8.37
CA ILE A 97 -0.51 16.39 -7.94
C ILE A 97 0.47 17.49 -8.34
N ASP A 98 0.45 17.93 -9.60
CA ASP A 98 1.40 18.93 -10.10
C ASP A 98 1.25 20.27 -9.36
N GLU A 99 0.02 20.68 -9.10
CA GLU A 99 -0.25 21.89 -8.33
C GLU A 99 0.18 21.74 -6.86
N ALA A 100 -0.05 20.57 -6.28
CA ALA A 100 0.38 20.28 -4.92
C ALA A 100 1.89 20.39 -4.78
N LEU A 101 2.64 19.74 -5.66
CA LEU A 101 4.10 19.79 -5.67
C LEU A 101 4.62 21.22 -5.93
N ALA A 102 3.96 21.99 -6.81
CA ALA A 102 4.32 23.39 -7.05
C ALA A 102 4.17 24.24 -5.76
N GLN A 103 3.04 24.07 -5.02
CA GLN A 103 2.85 24.78 -3.75
C GLN A 103 3.87 24.38 -2.68
N MET A 104 4.19 23.08 -2.57
CA MET A 104 5.17 22.58 -1.59
C MET A 104 6.60 23.03 -1.92
N ARG A 105 7.01 23.07 -3.21
CA ARG A 105 8.29 23.60 -3.64
C ARG A 105 8.42 25.10 -3.28
N LEU A 106 7.38 25.87 -3.59
CA LEU A 106 7.36 27.29 -3.24
C LEU A 106 7.38 27.54 -1.74
N ALA A 107 6.74 26.66 -0.94
CA ALA A 107 6.86 26.72 0.52
C ALA A 107 8.31 26.50 1.00
N CYS A 108 9.07 25.58 0.37
CA CYS A 108 10.49 25.39 0.68
C CYS A 108 11.37 26.58 0.24
N GLU A 109 11.04 27.24 -0.87
CA GLU A 109 11.73 28.45 -1.33
C GLU A 109 11.51 29.63 -0.37
N LEU A 110 10.27 29.82 0.09
CA LEU A 110 9.89 30.91 1.01
C LEU A 110 10.44 30.68 2.42
N ALA A 111 10.54 29.44 2.85
CA ALA A 111 11.04 29.07 4.17
C ALA A 111 12.11 27.96 4.07
N PRO A 112 13.32 28.25 3.56
CA PRO A 112 14.36 27.25 3.30
C PRO A 112 14.89 26.57 4.57
N ASN A 113 14.62 27.14 5.75
CA ASN A 113 14.94 26.59 7.06
C ASN A 113 13.73 25.97 7.77
N SER A 114 12.64 25.69 7.06
CA SER A 114 11.49 24.97 7.61
C SER A 114 11.62 23.46 7.36
N GLY A 115 12.00 22.71 8.42
CA GLY A 115 12.03 21.23 8.34
C GLY A 115 10.67 20.63 7.96
N LEU A 116 9.56 21.29 8.37
CA LEU A 116 8.20 20.88 8.02
C LEU A 116 7.92 21.00 6.52
N ALA A 117 8.37 22.10 5.87
CA ALA A 117 8.18 22.30 4.44
C ALA A 117 8.89 21.20 3.63
N TRP A 118 10.16 20.97 3.93
CA TRP A 118 10.97 19.95 3.28
C TRP A 118 10.45 18.53 3.53
N PHE A 119 9.97 18.23 4.74
CA PHE A 119 9.34 16.96 5.05
C PHE A 119 8.07 16.71 4.18
N ASN A 120 7.16 17.69 4.11
CA ASN A 120 5.92 17.52 3.32
C ASN A 120 6.20 17.38 1.82
N LEU A 121 7.19 18.13 1.29
CA LEU A 121 7.64 17.94 -0.08
C LEU A 121 8.19 16.53 -0.30
N GLY A 122 9.04 16.05 0.64
CA GLY A 122 9.62 14.70 0.59
C GLY A 122 8.55 13.60 0.58
N GLU A 123 7.55 13.69 1.46
CA GLU A 123 6.41 12.77 1.51
C GLU A 123 5.61 12.74 0.20
N ALA A 124 5.30 13.92 -0.36
CA ALA A 124 4.57 14.03 -1.60
C ALA A 124 5.35 13.42 -2.78
N LEU A 125 6.65 13.67 -2.86
CA LEU A 125 7.53 13.10 -3.88
C LEU A 125 7.62 11.57 -3.76
N TRP A 126 7.74 11.04 -2.55
CA TRP A 126 7.79 9.59 -2.32
C TRP A 126 6.52 8.88 -2.80
N ARG A 127 5.34 9.43 -2.47
CA ARG A 127 4.06 8.89 -2.94
C ARG A 127 3.90 8.94 -4.46
N GLN A 128 4.65 9.82 -5.15
CA GLN A 128 4.72 9.91 -6.60
C GLN A 128 5.87 9.10 -7.21
N THR A 129 6.44 8.17 -6.45
CA THR A 129 7.57 7.33 -6.89
C THR A 129 8.84 8.10 -7.27
N GLN A 130 8.90 9.41 -7.02
CA GLN A 130 10.09 10.25 -7.20
C GLN A 130 11.03 10.10 -5.99
N THR A 131 11.46 8.85 -5.75
CA THR A 131 12.10 8.45 -4.48
C THR A 131 13.44 9.15 -4.25
N ASP A 132 14.26 9.36 -5.29
CA ASP A 132 15.54 10.07 -5.15
C ASP A 132 15.34 11.53 -4.73
N ALA A 133 14.40 12.23 -5.36
CA ALA A 133 14.06 13.62 -5.00
C ALA A 133 13.46 13.69 -3.59
N SER A 134 12.66 12.69 -3.19
CA SER A 134 12.15 12.56 -1.82
C SER A 134 13.28 12.45 -0.80
N ILE A 135 14.27 11.59 -1.04
CA ILE A 135 15.43 11.42 -0.15
C ILE A 135 16.18 12.74 0.03
N VAL A 136 16.38 13.52 -1.04
CA VAL A 136 17.03 14.84 -0.97
C VAL A 136 16.24 15.80 -0.07
N ALA A 137 14.92 15.87 -0.25
CA ALA A 137 14.06 16.74 0.55
C ALA A 137 14.03 16.31 2.04
N LEU A 138 13.91 14.99 2.31
CA LEU A 138 13.89 14.46 3.67
C LEU A 138 15.22 14.65 4.41
N ARG A 139 16.35 14.49 3.72
CA ARG A 139 17.67 14.82 4.28
C ARG A 139 17.74 16.30 4.65
N ARG A 140 17.25 17.18 3.76
CA ARG A 140 17.23 18.61 4.06
C ARG A 140 16.37 18.93 5.29
N ALA A 141 15.23 18.24 5.47
CA ALA A 141 14.41 18.37 6.68
C ALA A 141 15.22 18.01 7.95
N LEU A 142 16.01 16.93 7.89
CA LEU A 142 16.84 16.44 9.01
C LEU A 142 18.10 17.29 9.25
N ASP A 143 18.67 17.90 8.22
CA ASP A 143 19.74 18.90 8.39
C ASP A 143 19.27 20.09 9.23
N ILE A 144 17.97 20.44 9.13
CA ILE A 144 17.36 21.56 9.85
C ILE A 144 16.89 21.12 11.24
N VAL A 145 16.24 19.95 11.33
CA VAL A 145 15.69 19.36 12.57
C VAL A 145 16.18 17.92 12.69
N PRO A 146 17.35 17.66 13.30
CA PRO A 146 17.97 16.33 13.32
C PRO A 146 17.12 15.22 13.96
N ASP A 147 16.34 15.55 14.99
CA ASP A 147 15.50 14.59 15.73
C ASP A 147 14.04 14.59 15.25
N TYR A 148 13.79 15.01 14.02
CA TYR A 148 12.44 15.03 13.45
C TYR A 148 11.97 13.61 13.07
N ILE A 149 11.38 12.90 14.03
CA ILE A 149 10.94 11.49 13.91
C ILE A 149 10.17 11.20 12.62
N PRO A 150 9.17 12.02 12.18
CA PRO A 150 8.47 11.76 10.91
C PRO A 150 9.42 11.74 9.71
N ALA A 151 10.38 12.67 9.63
CA ALA A 151 11.33 12.72 8.52
C ALA A 151 12.33 11.55 8.58
N MET A 152 12.78 11.15 9.77
CA MET A 152 13.65 9.96 9.95
C MET A 152 12.95 8.70 9.45
N LEU A 153 11.69 8.49 9.84
CA LEU A 153 10.87 7.36 9.42
C LEU A 153 10.70 7.32 7.89
N SER A 154 10.33 8.45 7.30
CA SER A 154 10.09 8.55 5.86
C SER A 154 11.37 8.38 5.06
N LEU A 155 12.49 8.93 5.51
CA LEU A 155 13.79 8.74 4.87
C LEU A 155 14.22 7.27 4.88
N ALA A 156 14.13 6.60 6.04
CA ALA A 156 14.49 5.19 6.14
C ALA A 156 13.60 4.29 5.23
N ARG A 157 12.30 4.60 5.12
CA ARG A 157 11.37 3.90 4.20
C ARG A 157 11.72 4.15 2.73
N ALA A 158 12.02 5.39 2.36
CA ALA A 158 12.42 5.75 1.00
C ALA A 158 13.73 5.04 0.62
N GLN A 159 14.72 5.02 1.49
CA GLN A 159 15.99 4.30 1.31
C GLN A 159 15.76 2.80 1.14
N ALA A 160 14.92 2.18 1.98
CA ALA A 160 14.56 0.77 1.85
C ALA A 160 13.92 0.44 0.50
N SER A 161 13.06 1.30 -0.02
CA SER A 161 12.38 1.10 -1.31
C SER A 161 13.34 1.14 -2.51
N LEU A 162 14.43 1.91 -2.41
CA LEU A 162 15.53 1.92 -3.38
C LEU A 162 16.57 0.82 -3.16
N GLY A 163 16.43 0.00 -2.11
CA GLY A 163 17.40 -1.04 -1.78
C GLY A 163 18.64 -0.55 -1.06
N GLN A 164 18.66 0.68 -0.56
CA GLN A 164 19.71 1.23 0.32
C GLN A 164 19.53 0.68 1.74
N ILE A 165 19.67 -0.64 1.88
CA ILE A 165 19.24 -1.39 3.08
C ILE A 165 20.03 -0.97 4.32
N ASP A 166 21.36 -0.85 4.22
CA ASP A 166 22.20 -0.47 5.36
C ASP A 166 21.85 0.95 5.85
N ALA A 167 21.65 1.90 4.94
CA ALA A 167 21.23 3.26 5.28
C ALA A 167 19.83 3.28 5.93
N ALA A 168 18.92 2.41 5.49
CA ALA A 168 17.60 2.28 6.10
C ALA A 168 17.68 1.70 7.51
N ILE A 169 18.53 0.68 7.73
CA ILE A 169 18.80 0.11 9.06
C ILE A 169 19.32 1.19 10.01
N ASP A 170 20.35 1.93 9.57
CA ASP A 170 20.94 3.02 10.36
C ASP A 170 19.90 4.09 10.67
N GLY A 171 19.07 4.48 9.70
CA GLY A 171 17.98 5.44 9.87
C GLY A 171 16.98 5.01 10.95
N PHE A 172 16.48 3.76 10.88
CA PHE A 172 15.57 3.22 11.90
C PHE A 172 16.25 3.08 13.27
N ARG A 173 17.51 2.61 13.33
CA ARG A 173 18.24 2.48 14.59
C ARG A 173 18.50 3.84 15.23
N ASN A 174 18.85 4.87 14.46
CA ASN A 174 19.02 6.24 14.95
C ASN A 174 17.71 6.81 15.47
N MET A 175 16.59 6.58 14.78
CA MET A 175 15.28 6.96 15.26
C MET A 175 14.93 6.30 16.61
N LEU A 176 15.27 5.02 16.79
CA LEU A 176 15.04 4.30 18.05
C LEU A 176 15.97 4.73 19.18
N LYS A 177 17.11 5.37 18.90
CA LYS A 177 17.93 6.04 19.94
C LYS A 177 17.24 7.30 20.46
N VAL A 178 16.53 8.04 19.58
CA VAL A 178 15.75 9.23 19.96
C VAL A 178 14.47 8.83 20.71
N ASP A 179 13.75 7.85 20.18
CA ASP A 179 12.51 7.32 20.76
C ASP A 179 12.52 5.77 20.78
N PRO A 180 13.05 5.15 21.84
CA PRO A 180 13.08 3.70 21.98
C PRO A 180 11.70 3.04 22.01
N GLY A 181 10.63 3.81 22.22
CA GLY A 181 9.25 3.36 22.22
C GLY A 181 8.57 3.39 20.87
N ASN A 182 9.24 3.86 19.82
CA ASN A 182 8.63 4.09 18.52
C ASN A 182 8.27 2.78 17.80
N ALA A 183 6.98 2.48 17.76
CA ALA A 183 6.46 1.25 17.17
C ALA A 183 6.72 1.15 15.65
N GLU A 184 6.62 2.28 14.93
CA GLU A 184 6.86 2.31 13.48
C GLU A 184 8.35 2.08 13.14
N GLY A 185 9.26 2.55 13.98
CA GLY A 185 10.70 2.30 13.82
C GLY A 185 11.06 0.83 14.01
N TRP A 186 10.58 0.21 15.08
CA TRP A 186 10.76 -1.21 15.32
C TRP A 186 10.16 -2.06 14.20
N PHE A 187 8.94 -1.72 13.76
CA PHE A 187 8.27 -2.41 12.67
C PHE A 187 8.97 -2.21 11.33
N GLY A 188 9.51 -1.00 11.07
CA GLY A 188 10.31 -0.71 9.90
C GLY A 188 11.54 -1.63 9.79
N LEU A 189 12.30 -1.78 10.89
CA LEU A 189 13.42 -2.74 10.96
C LEU A 189 12.96 -4.17 10.71
N SER A 190 11.85 -4.59 11.32
CA SER A 190 11.29 -5.93 11.15
C SER A 190 10.94 -6.24 9.69
N ASN A 191 10.38 -5.26 8.98
CA ASN A 191 9.95 -5.40 7.59
C ASN A 191 11.10 -5.50 6.58
N LEU A 192 12.30 -5.05 6.93
CA LEU A 192 13.47 -5.24 6.05
C LEU A 192 13.80 -6.73 5.85
N ASN A 193 13.42 -7.60 6.78
CA ASN A 193 13.66 -9.05 6.77
C ASN A 193 15.15 -9.48 6.67
N THR A 194 16.06 -8.53 6.61
CA THR A 194 17.52 -8.73 6.59
C THR A 194 18.15 -8.54 7.96
N VAL A 195 17.45 -7.81 8.84
CA VAL A 195 17.88 -7.53 10.21
C VAL A 195 17.63 -8.76 11.08
N ARG A 196 18.62 -9.12 11.91
CA ARG A 196 18.46 -10.05 13.02
C ARG A 196 18.45 -9.26 14.33
N PHE A 197 17.40 -9.46 15.09
CA PHE A 197 17.27 -8.87 16.42
C PHE A 197 18.05 -9.69 17.45
N ASP A 198 18.71 -9.00 18.37
CA ASP A 198 19.46 -9.61 19.47
C ASP A 198 18.65 -9.69 20.78
N ALA A 199 19.28 -10.14 21.86
CA ALA A 199 18.63 -10.29 23.16
C ALA A 199 18.29 -8.93 23.82
N GLU A 200 19.06 -7.88 23.50
CA GLU A 200 18.80 -6.51 24.00
C GLU A 200 17.57 -5.92 23.32
N ASP A 201 17.42 -6.12 22.01
CA ASP A 201 16.21 -5.77 21.25
C ASP A 201 14.97 -6.44 21.85
N VAL A 202 15.03 -7.75 22.15
CA VAL A 202 13.92 -8.49 22.78
C VAL A 202 13.57 -7.90 24.14
N THR A 203 14.57 -7.56 24.94
CA THR A 203 14.38 -6.98 26.27
C THR A 203 13.70 -5.62 26.16
N THR A 204 14.17 -4.76 25.27
CA THR A 204 13.62 -3.43 25.01
C THR A 204 12.16 -3.51 24.53
N LEU A 205 11.87 -4.39 23.57
CA LEU A 205 10.51 -4.59 23.05
C LEU A 205 9.56 -5.06 24.15
N ARG A 206 9.99 -5.97 25.03
CA ARG A 206 9.19 -6.41 26.18
C ARG A 206 8.90 -5.27 27.17
N GLN A 207 9.90 -4.45 27.47
CA GLN A 207 9.74 -3.28 28.35
C GLN A 207 8.76 -2.25 27.78
N VAL A 208 8.87 -1.96 26.47
CA VAL A 208 7.95 -1.04 25.79
C VAL A 208 6.53 -1.60 25.79
N LEU A 209 6.34 -2.88 25.45
CA LEU A 209 5.01 -3.53 25.45
C LEU A 209 4.36 -3.62 26.84
N ALA A 210 5.16 -3.63 27.91
CA ALA A 210 4.66 -3.62 29.29
C ALA A 210 4.07 -2.25 29.71
N ARG A 211 4.27 -1.19 28.93
CA ARG A 211 3.69 0.13 29.20
C ARG A 211 2.17 0.09 29.02
N GLY A 212 1.42 0.49 30.04
CA GLY A 212 -0.04 0.36 30.07
C GLY A 212 -0.81 1.28 29.11
N ASN A 213 -0.16 2.33 28.59
CA ASN A 213 -0.77 3.42 27.81
C ASN A 213 -0.48 3.39 26.30
N LEU A 214 -0.03 2.25 25.76
CA LEU A 214 0.23 2.13 24.33
C LEU A 214 -1.08 2.11 23.52
N PRO A 215 -1.16 2.88 22.43
CA PRO A 215 -2.21 2.74 21.43
C PRO A 215 -2.30 1.30 20.91
N ASP A 216 -3.50 0.83 20.56
CA ASP A 216 -3.68 -0.54 20.06
C ASP A 216 -2.84 -0.83 18.80
N ARG A 217 -2.74 0.13 17.90
CA ARG A 217 -1.92 0.03 16.70
C ARG A 217 -0.44 -0.19 17.03
N ASP A 218 0.09 0.57 17.97
CA ASP A 218 1.49 0.47 18.38
C ASP A 218 1.76 -0.87 19.07
N ARG A 219 0.83 -1.32 19.92
CA ARG A 219 0.88 -2.63 20.56
C ARG A 219 0.92 -3.77 19.55
N GLU A 220 0.16 -3.67 18.46
CA GLU A 220 0.17 -4.63 17.37
C GLU A 220 1.52 -4.65 16.66
N LEU A 221 2.04 -3.49 16.21
CA LEU A 221 3.32 -3.40 15.50
C LEU A 221 4.48 -3.93 16.34
N LEU A 222 4.52 -3.55 17.63
CA LEU A 222 5.54 -4.05 18.57
C LEU A 222 5.39 -5.54 18.85
N GLY A 223 4.15 -6.05 18.92
CA GLY A 223 3.87 -7.48 19.08
C GLY A 223 4.39 -8.33 17.93
N PHE A 224 4.13 -7.90 16.68
CA PHE A 224 4.69 -8.57 15.49
C PHE A 224 6.22 -8.49 15.46
N THR A 225 6.78 -7.35 15.84
CA THR A 225 8.25 -7.18 15.89
C THR A 225 8.88 -8.07 16.97
N LEU A 226 8.29 -8.12 18.17
CA LEU A 226 8.77 -9.00 19.24
C LEU A 226 8.71 -10.47 18.82
N ALA A 227 7.62 -10.90 18.17
CA ALA A 227 7.52 -12.28 17.68
C ALA A 227 8.62 -12.60 16.67
N LYS A 228 8.91 -11.68 15.73
CA LYS A 228 10.04 -11.81 14.80
C LYS A 228 11.39 -11.86 15.54
N ALA A 229 11.59 -11.00 16.56
CA ALA A 229 12.81 -10.98 17.34
C ALA A 229 13.02 -12.31 18.10
N LEU A 230 11.94 -12.90 18.64
CA LEU A 230 11.99 -14.23 19.26
C LEU A 230 12.31 -15.34 18.25
N GLU A 231 11.81 -15.28 17.00
CA GLU A 231 12.23 -16.20 15.94
C GLU A 231 13.75 -16.10 15.65
N ASP A 232 14.29 -14.87 15.63
CA ASP A 232 15.71 -14.65 15.40
C ASP A 232 16.57 -15.25 16.54
N GLN A 233 16.02 -15.29 17.76
CA GLN A 233 16.59 -16.01 18.93
C GLN A 233 16.28 -17.51 18.93
N ARG A 234 15.60 -18.05 17.91
CA ARG A 234 15.14 -19.45 17.76
C ARG A 234 14.14 -19.91 18.83
N ASP A 235 13.50 -19.00 19.52
CA ASP A 235 12.40 -19.30 20.44
C ASP A 235 11.06 -19.31 19.68
N TYR A 236 10.86 -20.34 18.85
CA TYR A 236 9.69 -20.44 17.98
C TYR A 236 8.39 -20.65 18.74
N ALA A 237 8.45 -21.24 19.94
CA ALA A 237 7.26 -21.44 20.77
C ALA A 237 6.73 -20.10 21.29
N GLN A 238 7.58 -19.28 21.91
CA GLN A 238 7.18 -17.95 22.36
C GLN A 238 6.85 -17.01 21.17
N ALA A 239 7.59 -17.14 20.05
CA ALA A 239 7.30 -16.38 18.84
C ALA A 239 5.88 -16.65 18.33
N PHE A 240 5.46 -17.92 18.25
CA PHE A 240 4.11 -18.29 17.83
C PHE A 240 3.03 -17.73 18.77
N ASP A 241 3.21 -17.89 20.08
CA ASP A 241 2.27 -17.36 21.06
C ASP A 241 2.17 -15.82 21.00
N THR A 242 3.29 -15.14 20.74
CA THR A 242 3.33 -13.69 20.57
C THR A 242 2.62 -13.25 19.28
N PHE A 243 2.82 -13.95 18.15
CA PHE A 243 2.04 -13.72 16.93
C PHE A 243 0.55 -13.93 17.17
N ARG A 244 0.17 -14.98 17.90
CA ARG A 244 -1.24 -15.27 18.21
C ARG A 244 -1.88 -14.13 19.01
N ILE A 245 -1.18 -13.57 19.99
CA ILE A 245 -1.65 -12.44 20.79
C ILE A 245 -1.78 -11.18 19.92
N ALA A 246 -0.78 -10.87 19.10
CA ALA A 246 -0.78 -9.70 18.22
C ALA A 246 -1.90 -9.79 17.18
N ASN A 247 -2.08 -10.95 16.54
CA ASN A 247 -3.17 -11.19 15.59
C ASN A 247 -4.55 -11.13 16.25
N ALA A 248 -4.73 -11.70 17.44
CA ALA A 248 -6.00 -11.62 18.19
C ALA A 248 -6.36 -10.17 18.57
N SER A 249 -5.36 -9.33 18.91
CA SER A 249 -5.57 -7.90 19.12
C SER A 249 -6.03 -7.22 17.84
N ARG A 250 -5.33 -7.46 16.74
CA ARG A 250 -5.64 -6.90 15.43
C ARG A 250 -7.03 -7.32 14.95
N ARG A 251 -7.42 -8.59 15.14
CA ARG A 251 -8.73 -9.13 14.72
C ARG A 251 -9.93 -8.40 15.32
N LYS A 252 -9.78 -7.79 16.49
CA LYS A 252 -10.83 -6.97 17.11
C LYS A 252 -11.15 -5.70 16.32
N ARG A 253 -10.17 -5.15 15.61
CA ARG A 253 -10.32 -3.93 14.78
C ARG A 253 -10.62 -4.22 13.32
N VAL A 254 -10.20 -5.39 12.83
CA VAL A 254 -10.30 -5.75 11.42
C VAL A 254 -11.44 -6.73 11.21
N ARG A 255 -12.43 -6.31 10.42
CA ARG A 255 -13.55 -7.19 10.06
C ARG A 255 -13.16 -8.12 8.92
N TRP A 256 -13.61 -9.35 9.01
CA TRP A 256 -13.50 -10.35 7.95
C TRP A 256 -14.74 -11.23 7.94
N ASP A 257 -15.32 -11.46 6.77
CA ASP A 257 -16.47 -12.35 6.53
C ASP A 257 -16.03 -13.51 5.64
N ALA A 258 -15.48 -14.57 6.25
CA ALA A 258 -15.02 -15.74 5.54
C ALA A 258 -16.13 -16.42 4.72
N ALA A 259 -17.35 -16.48 5.27
CA ALA A 259 -18.49 -17.06 4.55
C ALA A 259 -18.91 -16.21 3.34
N GLY A 260 -18.82 -14.89 3.46
CA GLY A 260 -19.07 -13.96 2.35
C GLY A 260 -18.05 -14.11 1.23
N GLU A 261 -16.78 -14.27 1.57
CA GLU A 261 -15.71 -14.51 0.59
C GLU A 261 -15.88 -15.84 -0.13
N HIS A 262 -16.19 -16.91 0.59
CA HIS A 262 -16.47 -18.21 -0.02
C HIS A 262 -17.64 -18.12 -1.02
N ARG A 263 -18.77 -17.51 -0.61
CA ARG A 263 -19.91 -17.28 -1.53
C ARG A 263 -19.54 -16.43 -2.74
N ARG A 264 -18.61 -15.47 -2.57
CA ARG A 264 -18.10 -14.66 -3.70
C ARG A 264 -17.35 -15.53 -4.71
N VAL A 265 -16.48 -16.43 -4.25
CA VAL A 265 -15.76 -17.37 -5.12
C VAL A 265 -16.73 -18.27 -5.86
N GLU A 266 -17.73 -18.87 -5.19
CA GLU A 266 -18.76 -19.67 -5.83
C GLU A 266 -19.57 -18.90 -6.88
N ALA A 267 -19.89 -17.63 -6.59
CA ALA A 267 -20.59 -16.78 -7.54
C ALA A 267 -19.75 -16.47 -8.78
N ILE A 268 -18.44 -16.24 -8.60
CA ILE A 268 -17.50 -16.02 -9.72
C ILE A 268 -17.43 -17.26 -10.60
N GLU A 269 -17.20 -18.44 -10.03
CA GLU A 269 -17.17 -19.69 -10.80
C GLU A 269 -18.48 -19.91 -11.58
N ARG A 270 -19.62 -19.73 -10.92
CA ARG A 270 -20.94 -19.91 -11.56
C ARG A 270 -21.13 -18.96 -12.74
N VAL A 271 -20.76 -17.70 -12.61
CA VAL A 271 -20.93 -16.69 -13.66
C VAL A 271 -19.99 -16.99 -14.84
N PHE A 272 -18.72 -17.28 -14.55
CA PHE A 272 -17.70 -17.48 -15.58
C PHE A 272 -17.60 -18.93 -16.10
N THR A 273 -18.44 -19.84 -15.63
CA THR A 273 -18.60 -21.18 -16.25
C THR A 273 -19.23 -21.06 -17.64
N ASN A 274 -20.12 -20.09 -17.84
CA ASN A 274 -20.72 -19.84 -19.14
C ASN A 274 -19.73 -19.13 -20.07
N ASP A 275 -19.96 -19.32 -21.38
CA ASP A 275 -19.16 -18.62 -22.37
C ASP A 275 -19.46 -17.12 -22.33
N MET A 276 -18.40 -16.33 -22.28
CA MET A 276 -18.50 -14.88 -22.38
C MET A 276 -18.74 -14.48 -23.83
N ALA A 277 -19.38 -13.34 -24.02
CA ALA A 277 -19.56 -12.77 -25.36
C ALA A 277 -18.21 -12.63 -26.09
N PRO A 278 -18.12 -12.96 -27.39
CA PRO A 278 -16.87 -12.89 -28.12
C PRO A 278 -16.31 -11.47 -28.11
N PRO A 279 -14.99 -11.28 -28.03
CA PRO A 279 -14.38 -9.95 -27.98
C PRO A 279 -14.56 -9.20 -29.31
N LEU A 280 -14.64 -7.86 -29.25
CA LEU A 280 -14.64 -7.00 -30.44
C LEU A 280 -13.30 -7.04 -31.18
N ASP A 281 -12.22 -7.09 -30.41
CA ASP A 281 -10.84 -7.15 -30.91
C ASP A 281 -10.08 -8.17 -30.06
N PRO A 282 -9.74 -9.35 -30.64
CA PRO A 282 -9.00 -10.39 -29.92
C PRO A 282 -7.59 -9.99 -29.49
N GLU A 283 -6.96 -9.01 -30.15
CA GLU A 283 -5.62 -8.53 -29.83
C GLU A 283 -5.60 -7.39 -28.79
N PHE A 284 -6.78 -6.95 -28.34
CA PHE A 284 -6.90 -5.84 -27.42
C PHE A 284 -6.37 -6.20 -26.02
N GLY A 285 -5.50 -5.35 -25.47
CA GLY A 285 -4.93 -5.49 -24.12
C GLY A 285 -3.69 -6.38 -24.05
N HIS A 286 -3.02 -6.67 -25.17
CA HIS A 286 -1.77 -7.46 -25.20
C HIS A 286 -0.64 -6.83 -24.37
N ASP A 287 -0.73 -5.56 -24.07
CA ASP A 287 0.23 -4.78 -23.29
C ASP A 287 0.12 -5.01 -21.77
N ALA A 288 -0.95 -5.63 -21.28
CA ALA A 288 -1.18 -5.89 -19.86
C ALA A 288 -0.77 -7.31 -19.45
N ILE A 289 0.02 -7.42 -18.38
CA ILE A 289 0.41 -8.69 -17.73
C ILE A 289 -0.06 -8.64 -16.29
N PHE A 290 -1.06 -9.46 -15.95
CA PHE A 290 -1.57 -9.58 -14.59
C PHE A 290 -0.79 -10.62 -13.80
N ILE A 291 -0.32 -10.25 -12.60
CA ILE A 291 0.33 -11.18 -11.67
C ILE A 291 -0.61 -11.35 -10.48
N VAL A 292 -1.19 -12.53 -10.35
CA VAL A 292 -2.16 -12.83 -9.30
C VAL A 292 -1.60 -13.84 -8.31
N SER A 293 -1.81 -13.57 -7.03
CA SER A 293 -1.39 -14.44 -5.93
C SER A 293 -2.11 -14.06 -4.65
N ILE A 294 -2.05 -14.92 -3.65
CA ILE A 294 -2.24 -14.45 -2.27
C ILE A 294 -0.93 -13.81 -1.77
N PRO A 295 -0.98 -12.96 -0.73
CA PRO A 295 0.22 -12.32 -0.20
C PRO A 295 1.31 -13.34 0.17
N ARG A 296 2.57 -12.95 0.07
CA ARG A 296 3.74 -13.77 0.46
C ARG A 296 4.00 -15.03 -0.39
N SER A 297 3.38 -15.17 -1.53
CA SER A 297 3.60 -16.28 -2.48
C SER A 297 4.73 -16.05 -3.49
N GLY A 298 5.41 -14.89 -3.45
CA GLY A 298 6.52 -14.60 -4.37
C GLY A 298 6.16 -13.70 -5.57
N SER A 299 4.96 -13.13 -5.63
CA SER A 299 4.53 -12.26 -6.74
C SER A 299 5.43 -11.04 -6.95
N THR A 300 6.00 -10.47 -5.90
CA THR A 300 6.96 -9.36 -6.02
C THR A 300 8.26 -9.80 -6.74
N LEU A 301 8.70 -11.04 -6.52
CA LEU A 301 9.84 -11.60 -7.24
C LEU A 301 9.53 -11.77 -8.73
N VAL A 302 8.37 -12.35 -9.05
CA VAL A 302 7.94 -12.55 -10.45
C VAL A 302 7.79 -11.22 -11.16
N GLU A 303 7.19 -10.23 -10.50
CA GLU A 303 7.11 -8.86 -11.06
C GLU A 303 8.50 -8.26 -11.30
N GLN A 304 9.43 -8.44 -10.36
CA GLN A 304 10.79 -7.92 -10.49
C GLN A 304 11.53 -8.56 -11.67
N ILE A 305 11.37 -9.87 -11.87
CA ILE A 305 11.90 -10.59 -13.04
C ILE A 305 11.34 -10.02 -14.34
N LEU A 306 10.01 -9.89 -14.45
CA LEU A 306 9.36 -9.32 -15.64
C LEU A 306 9.73 -7.85 -15.86
N ALA A 307 9.77 -7.03 -14.81
CA ALA A 307 10.11 -5.61 -14.92
C ALA A 307 11.59 -5.35 -15.23
N SER A 308 12.47 -6.36 -15.06
CA SER A 308 13.87 -6.29 -15.53
C SER A 308 13.98 -6.43 -17.06
N HIS A 309 12.92 -6.93 -17.72
CA HIS A 309 12.87 -6.97 -19.17
C HIS A 309 12.77 -5.56 -19.76
N PRO A 310 13.53 -5.22 -20.86
CA PRO A 310 13.51 -3.87 -21.43
C PRO A 310 12.15 -3.43 -21.97
N GLN A 311 11.23 -4.35 -22.26
CA GLN A 311 9.90 -4.05 -22.79
C GLN A 311 8.80 -4.01 -21.71
N VAL A 312 9.09 -4.26 -20.43
CA VAL A 312 8.06 -4.38 -19.39
C VAL A 312 8.29 -3.37 -18.27
N GLU A 313 7.29 -2.53 -18.00
CA GLU A 313 7.26 -1.64 -16.85
C GLU A 313 6.57 -2.32 -15.67
N GLY A 314 7.16 -2.24 -14.48
CA GLY A 314 6.58 -2.79 -13.26
C GLY A 314 5.71 -1.77 -12.55
N ALA A 315 4.38 -1.93 -12.56
CA ALA A 315 3.47 -0.95 -11.96
C ALA A 315 3.20 -1.16 -10.47
N ASN A 316 3.76 -2.19 -9.83
CA ASN A 316 3.49 -2.55 -8.44
C ASN A 316 2.00 -2.92 -8.18
N GLU A 317 1.47 -2.57 -7.00
CA GLU A 317 0.08 -2.85 -6.61
C GLU A 317 -0.82 -1.66 -6.98
N ILE A 318 -1.31 -1.65 -8.21
CA ILE A 318 -2.25 -0.62 -8.70
C ILE A 318 -3.70 -1.00 -8.40
N LYS A 319 -4.57 0.00 -8.34
CA LYS A 319 -5.99 -0.19 -7.98
C LYS A 319 -6.93 -0.07 -9.18
N ASP A 320 -6.39 0.29 -10.33
CA ASP A 320 -7.18 0.72 -11.48
C ASP A 320 -8.18 -0.34 -11.93
N MET A 321 -7.81 -1.62 -11.93
CA MET A 321 -8.73 -2.71 -12.27
C MET A 321 -9.91 -2.78 -11.30
N SER A 322 -9.66 -2.74 -9.99
CA SER A 322 -10.73 -2.78 -9.00
C SER A 322 -11.61 -1.53 -9.06
N GLU A 323 -11.04 -0.35 -9.30
CA GLU A 323 -11.79 0.90 -9.41
C GLU A 323 -12.71 0.92 -10.64
N VAL A 324 -12.28 0.38 -11.78
CA VAL A 324 -13.12 0.23 -12.98
C VAL A 324 -14.30 -0.72 -12.71
N ILE A 325 -14.03 -1.86 -12.06
CA ILE A 325 -15.10 -2.84 -11.71
C ILE A 325 -16.05 -2.27 -10.65
N ASP A 326 -15.54 -1.54 -9.66
CA ASP A 326 -16.35 -0.90 -8.62
C ASP A 326 -17.24 0.22 -9.22
N ALA A 327 -16.71 1.04 -10.13
CA ALA A 327 -17.47 2.05 -10.84
C ALA A 327 -18.62 1.42 -11.66
N GLU A 328 -18.36 0.32 -12.36
CA GLU A 328 -19.39 -0.40 -13.12
C GLU A 328 -20.45 -1.04 -12.20
N THR A 329 -20.02 -1.59 -11.05
CA THR A 329 -20.91 -2.11 -10.00
C THR A 329 -21.88 -1.02 -9.51
N HIS A 330 -21.38 0.18 -9.26
CA HIS A 330 -22.22 1.33 -8.86
C HIS A 330 -23.16 1.76 -9.98
N ARG A 331 -22.67 1.85 -11.23
CA ARG A 331 -23.46 2.22 -12.40
C ARG A 331 -24.64 1.26 -12.63
N ARG A 332 -24.39 -0.05 -12.51
CA ARG A 332 -25.41 -1.09 -12.70
C ARG A 332 -26.29 -1.33 -11.48
N ARG A 333 -25.89 -0.83 -10.30
CA ARG A 333 -26.52 -1.14 -9.01
C ARG A 333 -26.63 -2.64 -8.73
N SER A 334 -25.67 -3.39 -9.22
CA SER A 334 -25.57 -4.85 -9.08
C SER A 334 -24.13 -5.21 -8.75
N ALA A 335 -23.92 -6.09 -7.76
CA ALA A 335 -22.59 -6.47 -7.32
C ALA A 335 -21.85 -7.34 -8.36
N PHE A 336 -20.53 -7.16 -8.47
CA PHE A 336 -19.70 -8.13 -9.17
C PHE A 336 -19.62 -9.44 -8.34
N PRO A 337 -19.75 -10.64 -8.99
CA PRO A 337 -19.76 -10.88 -10.43
C PRO A 337 -21.16 -10.90 -11.08
N LEU A 338 -22.23 -10.67 -10.34
CA LEU A 338 -23.60 -10.91 -10.82
C LEU A 338 -23.94 -10.12 -12.09
N TRP A 339 -23.50 -8.88 -12.20
CA TRP A 339 -23.75 -8.07 -13.39
C TRP A 339 -22.99 -8.54 -14.64
N ALA A 340 -21.95 -9.37 -14.46
CA ALA A 340 -21.16 -9.87 -15.58
C ALA A 340 -21.95 -10.84 -16.49
N THR A 341 -23.03 -11.45 -15.98
CA THR A 341 -23.95 -12.29 -16.78
C THR A 341 -24.66 -11.52 -17.89
N ASP A 342 -24.93 -10.24 -17.66
CA ASP A 342 -25.67 -9.38 -18.58
C ASP A 342 -24.76 -8.38 -19.33
N ALA A 343 -23.44 -8.50 -19.12
CA ALA A 343 -22.48 -7.62 -19.76
C ALA A 343 -22.29 -7.98 -21.23
N THR A 344 -22.46 -7.00 -22.11
CA THR A 344 -22.27 -7.15 -23.54
C THR A 344 -20.80 -7.06 -23.94
N THR A 345 -20.46 -7.47 -25.16
CA THR A 345 -19.14 -7.27 -25.75
C THR A 345 -18.70 -5.80 -25.72
N GLN A 346 -19.62 -4.86 -25.99
CA GLN A 346 -19.34 -3.43 -25.91
C GLN A 346 -19.06 -2.96 -24.49
N ASP A 347 -19.75 -3.51 -23.48
CA ASP A 347 -19.48 -3.20 -22.07
C ASP A 347 -18.05 -3.59 -21.70
N TRP A 348 -17.65 -4.83 -22.01
CA TRP A 348 -16.31 -5.33 -21.72
C TRP A 348 -15.24 -4.51 -22.43
N HIS A 349 -15.41 -4.20 -23.72
CA HIS A 349 -14.47 -3.38 -24.47
C HIS A 349 -14.37 -1.94 -23.90
N ARG A 350 -15.49 -1.34 -23.51
CA ARG A 350 -15.51 0.00 -22.87
C ARG A 350 -14.74 -0.01 -21.56
N LEU A 351 -14.96 -1.01 -20.70
CA LEU A 351 -14.26 -1.17 -19.43
C LEU A 351 -12.77 -1.39 -19.64
N GLY A 352 -12.40 -2.19 -20.65
CA GLY A 352 -11.00 -2.41 -21.02
C GLY A 352 -10.31 -1.13 -21.48
N ARG A 353 -10.99 -0.31 -22.29
CA ARG A 353 -10.46 1.01 -22.68
C ARG A 353 -10.29 1.92 -21.47
N GLU A 354 -11.27 2.00 -20.60
CA GLU A 354 -11.18 2.81 -19.38
C GLU A 354 -9.97 2.40 -18.52
N TYR A 355 -9.75 1.08 -18.35
CA TYR A 355 -8.59 0.58 -17.62
C TYR A 355 -7.26 0.94 -18.31
N LEU A 356 -7.15 0.75 -19.63
CA LEU A 356 -5.94 1.09 -20.37
C LEU A 356 -5.68 2.61 -20.41
N ASP A 357 -6.72 3.44 -20.46
CA ASP A 357 -6.58 4.90 -20.39
C ASP A 357 -6.04 5.34 -19.02
N ARG A 358 -6.55 4.78 -17.92
CA ARG A 358 -6.06 5.05 -16.56
C ARG A 358 -4.61 4.64 -16.37
N THR A 359 -4.21 3.51 -16.94
CA THR A 359 -2.86 2.94 -16.83
C THR A 359 -1.90 3.39 -17.93
N ALA A 360 -2.29 4.34 -18.80
CA ALA A 360 -1.50 4.80 -19.94
C ALA A 360 -0.10 5.30 -19.55
N HIS A 361 0.02 5.92 -18.38
CA HIS A 361 1.30 6.42 -17.86
C HIS A 361 2.35 5.33 -17.63
N TRP A 362 1.96 4.05 -17.40
CA TRP A 362 2.88 2.93 -17.27
C TRP A 362 3.44 2.44 -18.62
N ARG A 363 2.89 2.90 -19.76
CA ARG A 363 3.33 2.54 -21.11
C ARG A 363 4.02 3.67 -21.85
N GLN A 364 4.48 4.71 -21.14
CA GLN A 364 5.17 5.84 -21.76
C GLN A 364 6.60 5.49 -22.22
N THR A 365 7.29 4.64 -21.48
CA THR A 365 8.70 4.28 -21.74
C THR A 365 8.86 2.87 -22.27
N LYS A 366 8.00 1.94 -21.87
CA LYS A 366 8.02 0.54 -22.27
C LYS A 366 6.63 0.12 -22.79
N PRO A 367 6.54 -0.74 -23.81
CA PRO A 367 5.27 -1.05 -24.46
C PRO A 367 4.32 -1.90 -23.61
N ARG A 368 4.82 -2.55 -22.56
CA ARG A 368 4.05 -3.45 -21.70
C ARG A 368 4.21 -3.08 -20.24
N PHE A 369 3.23 -3.48 -19.41
CA PHE A 369 3.28 -3.25 -17.97
C PHE A 369 2.72 -4.43 -17.19
N THR A 370 3.09 -4.53 -15.91
CA THR A 370 2.50 -5.50 -14.98
C THR A 370 1.44 -4.85 -14.11
N ASP A 371 0.39 -5.59 -13.74
CA ASP A 371 -0.54 -5.27 -12.65
C ASP A 371 -0.50 -6.41 -11.63
N LYS A 372 -0.01 -6.11 -10.43
CA LYS A 372 0.17 -7.06 -9.35
C LYS A 372 -0.68 -6.68 -8.14
N SER A 373 -1.98 -6.72 -8.26
CA SER A 373 -2.89 -6.43 -7.16
C SER A 373 -3.30 -7.69 -6.40
N LEU A 374 -3.37 -7.59 -5.06
CA LEU A 374 -3.78 -8.71 -4.17
C LEU A 374 -5.21 -9.18 -4.37
N VAL A 375 -6.06 -8.38 -5.01
CA VAL A 375 -7.49 -8.71 -5.25
C VAL A 375 -7.77 -9.17 -6.68
N THR A 376 -6.79 -9.10 -7.57
CA THR A 376 -7.00 -9.37 -9.01
C THR A 376 -7.36 -10.84 -9.28
N TRP A 377 -7.03 -11.79 -8.39
CA TRP A 377 -7.41 -13.19 -8.58
C TRP A 377 -8.93 -13.42 -8.59
N TYR A 378 -9.74 -12.57 -7.95
CA TYR A 378 -11.19 -12.54 -8.10
C TYR A 378 -11.62 -11.97 -9.45
N LEU A 379 -10.77 -11.16 -10.07
CA LEU A 379 -11.10 -10.37 -11.26
C LEU A 379 -10.54 -10.97 -12.55
N VAL A 380 -9.88 -12.13 -12.52
CA VAL A 380 -9.26 -12.77 -13.71
C VAL A 380 -10.26 -12.90 -14.86
N GLY A 381 -11.48 -13.39 -14.59
CA GLY A 381 -12.51 -13.50 -15.62
C GLY A 381 -12.90 -12.16 -16.24
N ALA A 382 -13.05 -11.12 -15.41
CA ALA A 382 -13.32 -9.76 -15.89
C ALA A 382 -12.14 -9.19 -16.67
N ALA A 383 -10.91 -9.34 -16.16
CA ALA A 383 -9.69 -8.87 -16.83
C ALA A 383 -9.55 -9.47 -18.23
N LEU A 384 -9.78 -10.79 -18.37
CA LEU A 384 -9.71 -11.49 -19.64
C LEU A 384 -10.90 -11.21 -20.58
N ALA A 385 -12.06 -10.81 -20.05
CA ALA A 385 -13.19 -10.33 -20.85
C ALA A 385 -12.97 -8.90 -21.35
N MET A 386 -12.39 -8.02 -20.51
CA MET A 386 -12.05 -6.65 -20.84
C MET A 386 -10.86 -6.55 -21.81
N LEU A 387 -9.87 -7.41 -21.65
CA LEU A 387 -8.56 -7.40 -22.33
C LEU A 387 -8.25 -8.81 -22.85
N PRO A 388 -8.83 -9.19 -24.00
CA PRO A 388 -8.75 -10.56 -24.51
C PRO A 388 -7.33 -11.08 -24.78
N ALA A 389 -6.40 -10.17 -25.14
CA ALA A 389 -5.01 -10.55 -25.39
C ALA A 389 -4.10 -10.45 -24.16
N ALA A 390 -4.62 -10.01 -22.99
CA ALA A 390 -3.85 -9.95 -21.76
C ALA A 390 -3.37 -11.34 -21.30
N ARG A 391 -2.26 -11.35 -20.56
CA ARG A 391 -1.71 -12.56 -19.95
C ARG A 391 -1.87 -12.50 -18.43
N VAL A 392 -2.20 -13.63 -17.82
CA VAL A 392 -2.35 -13.78 -16.36
C VAL A 392 -1.35 -14.80 -15.86
N VAL A 393 -0.50 -14.40 -14.93
CA VAL A 393 0.48 -15.27 -14.26
C VAL A 393 0.00 -15.52 -12.84
N ILE A 394 -0.36 -16.75 -12.53
CA ILE A 394 -0.74 -17.18 -11.18
C ILE A 394 0.50 -17.65 -10.44
N VAL A 395 0.90 -16.91 -9.41
CA VAL A 395 2.04 -17.28 -8.57
C VAL A 395 1.54 -18.03 -7.35
N ARG A 396 1.92 -19.30 -7.24
CA ARG A 396 1.59 -20.17 -6.11
C ARG A 396 2.85 -20.56 -5.34
N ARG A 397 2.71 -20.72 -4.05
CA ARG A 397 3.73 -21.24 -3.15
C ARG A 397 3.11 -22.30 -2.26
N ASP A 398 3.93 -23.17 -1.63
CA ASP A 398 3.47 -24.12 -0.63
C ASP A 398 2.40 -23.47 0.27
N PRO A 399 1.20 -24.07 0.38
CA PRO A 399 0.08 -23.48 1.11
C PRO A 399 0.36 -23.27 2.59
N LEU A 400 1.04 -24.21 3.25
CA LEU A 400 1.40 -24.13 4.67
C LEU A 400 2.38 -22.99 4.92
N GLU A 401 3.41 -22.87 4.08
CA GLU A 401 4.39 -21.78 4.15
C GLU A 401 3.75 -20.42 3.87
N THR A 402 2.82 -20.36 2.92
CA THR A 402 2.12 -19.13 2.56
C THR A 402 1.21 -18.66 3.69
N CYS A 403 0.40 -19.56 4.27
CA CYS A 403 -0.47 -19.26 5.41
C CYS A 403 0.35 -18.76 6.60
N LEU A 404 1.43 -19.47 6.95
CA LEU A 404 2.34 -19.07 8.02
C LEU A 404 2.99 -17.71 7.74
N ALA A 405 3.46 -17.47 6.51
CA ALA A 405 4.10 -16.21 6.14
C ALA A 405 3.12 -15.03 6.21
N CYS A 406 1.86 -15.24 5.86
CA CYS A 406 0.79 -14.24 6.03
C CYS A 406 0.48 -13.98 7.49
N TYR A 407 0.33 -15.03 8.30
CA TYR A 407 0.03 -14.91 9.75
C TYR A 407 1.12 -14.16 10.52
N ARG A 408 2.36 -14.25 10.08
CA ARG A 408 3.54 -13.59 10.67
C ARG A 408 3.71 -12.12 10.25
N GLN A 409 2.86 -11.62 9.38
CA GLN A 409 2.97 -10.26 8.84
C GLN A 409 1.83 -9.36 9.34
N CYS A 410 2.17 -8.17 9.86
CA CYS A 410 1.19 -7.14 10.15
C CYS A 410 0.79 -6.43 8.85
N PHE A 411 -0.33 -6.81 8.27
CA PHE A 411 -0.89 -6.16 7.09
C PHE A 411 -1.75 -4.93 7.45
N THR A 412 -2.20 -4.22 6.42
CA THR A 412 -3.21 -3.17 6.54
C THR A 412 -4.58 -3.76 6.90
N GLU A 413 -5.57 -2.91 7.16
CA GLU A 413 -6.91 -3.35 7.60
C GLU A 413 -7.67 -4.21 6.59
N LYS A 414 -7.32 -4.13 5.29
CA LYS A 414 -8.04 -4.82 4.21
C LYS A 414 -7.80 -6.34 4.11
N VAL A 415 -6.86 -6.91 4.86
CA VAL A 415 -6.49 -8.34 4.79
C VAL A 415 -6.74 -9.03 6.14
N GLY A 416 -8.00 -9.00 6.59
CA GLY A 416 -8.43 -9.51 7.89
C GLY A 416 -8.25 -11.02 8.07
N PHE A 417 -8.35 -11.80 7.00
CA PHE A 417 -8.14 -13.26 7.01
C PHE A 417 -6.77 -13.69 7.55
N THR A 418 -5.77 -12.82 7.48
CA THR A 418 -4.42 -13.13 7.98
C THR A 418 -4.32 -13.14 9.50
N CYS A 419 -5.34 -12.68 10.22
CA CYS A 419 -5.34 -12.63 11.68
C CYS A 419 -5.68 -13.97 12.36
N ASP A 420 -6.22 -14.92 11.62
CA ASP A 420 -6.60 -16.24 12.12
C ASP A 420 -6.14 -17.32 11.13
N LEU A 421 -5.59 -18.42 11.65
CA LEU A 421 -5.02 -19.48 10.81
C LEU A 421 -6.10 -20.30 10.08
N ASP A 422 -7.29 -20.46 10.65
CA ASP A 422 -8.39 -21.16 9.99
C ASP A 422 -8.96 -20.29 8.85
N GLU A 423 -9.21 -18.99 9.12
CA GLU A 423 -9.64 -18.03 8.08
C GLU A 423 -8.60 -17.91 6.95
N MET A 424 -7.30 -17.96 7.30
CA MET A 424 -6.22 -17.95 6.32
C MET A 424 -6.20 -19.22 5.46
N ALA A 425 -6.43 -20.39 6.09
CA ALA A 425 -6.53 -21.66 5.37
C ALA A 425 -7.71 -21.66 4.40
N ASP A 426 -8.89 -21.22 4.85
CA ASP A 426 -10.09 -21.13 4.01
C ASP A 426 -9.87 -20.21 2.81
N TYR A 427 -9.26 -19.05 3.04
CA TYR A 427 -8.89 -18.12 1.96
C TYR A 427 -7.89 -18.73 0.96
N CYS A 428 -6.92 -19.50 1.47
CA CYS A 428 -5.95 -20.20 0.64
C CYS A 428 -6.60 -21.32 -0.19
N ILE A 429 -7.54 -22.09 0.39
CA ILE A 429 -8.32 -23.12 -0.29
C ILE A 429 -9.17 -22.50 -1.43
N ASP A 430 -9.86 -21.41 -1.13
CA ASP A 430 -10.68 -20.69 -2.13
C ASP A 430 -9.81 -20.11 -3.26
N PHE A 431 -8.64 -19.57 -2.95
CA PHE A 431 -7.68 -19.12 -3.96
C PHE A 431 -7.24 -20.27 -4.87
N LEU A 432 -6.84 -21.40 -4.29
CA LEU A 432 -6.38 -22.55 -5.07
C LEU A 432 -7.51 -23.16 -5.92
N ARG A 433 -8.73 -23.18 -5.40
CA ARG A 433 -9.94 -23.60 -6.13
C ARG A 433 -10.18 -22.71 -7.35
N LEU A 434 -10.27 -21.39 -7.13
CA LEU A 434 -10.58 -20.44 -8.21
C LEU A 434 -9.45 -20.33 -9.24
N THR A 435 -8.19 -20.42 -8.81
CA THR A 435 -7.05 -20.40 -9.74
C THR A 435 -7.02 -21.65 -10.62
N ARG A 436 -7.37 -22.83 -10.09
CA ARG A 436 -7.54 -24.04 -10.90
C ARG A 436 -8.63 -23.86 -11.94
N PHE A 437 -9.78 -23.31 -11.53
CA PHE A 437 -10.88 -22.98 -12.46
C PHE A 437 -10.40 -22.07 -13.61
N TRP A 438 -9.59 -21.05 -13.33
CA TRP A 438 -9.06 -20.17 -14.38
C TRP A 438 -8.06 -20.87 -15.30
N LEU A 439 -7.20 -21.72 -14.78
CA LEU A 439 -6.24 -22.51 -15.56
C LEU A 439 -6.96 -23.46 -16.53
N ASP A 440 -8.01 -24.13 -16.04
CA ASP A 440 -8.80 -25.05 -16.86
C ASP A 440 -9.62 -24.29 -17.92
N ARG A 441 -10.11 -23.11 -17.58
CA ARG A 441 -10.97 -22.28 -18.45
C ARG A 441 -10.20 -21.53 -19.54
N TYR A 442 -9.00 -21.07 -19.23
CA TYR A 442 -8.20 -20.21 -20.11
C TYR A 442 -6.74 -20.69 -20.22
N PRO A 443 -6.47 -21.93 -20.64
CA PRO A 443 -5.13 -22.54 -20.61
C PRO A 443 -4.07 -21.75 -21.42
N ASP A 444 -4.48 -21.07 -22.49
CA ASP A 444 -3.57 -20.29 -23.35
C ASP A 444 -3.30 -18.86 -22.82
N ARG A 445 -4.08 -18.40 -21.82
CA ARG A 445 -4.03 -17.03 -21.31
C ARG A 445 -3.69 -16.93 -19.82
N VAL A 446 -3.69 -18.07 -19.11
CA VAL A 446 -3.39 -18.16 -17.68
C VAL A 446 -2.23 -19.13 -17.49
N PHE A 447 -1.16 -18.67 -16.86
CA PHE A 447 0.06 -19.46 -16.61
C PHE A 447 0.21 -19.77 -15.13
N ASP A 448 0.40 -21.05 -14.81
CA ASP A 448 0.68 -21.50 -13.46
C ASP A 448 2.18 -21.45 -13.17
N LEU A 449 2.57 -20.68 -12.16
CA LEU A 449 3.96 -20.52 -11.75
C LEU A 449 4.12 -20.90 -10.26
N PRO A 450 4.51 -22.15 -9.97
CA PRO A 450 4.93 -22.54 -8.62
C PRO A 450 6.24 -21.82 -8.25
N TYR A 451 6.25 -21.14 -7.11
CA TYR A 451 7.41 -20.42 -6.59
C TYR A 451 8.61 -21.33 -6.41
N GLU A 452 8.40 -22.54 -5.92
CA GLU A 452 9.43 -23.54 -5.69
C GLU A 452 10.15 -23.95 -6.99
N SER A 453 9.40 -24.07 -8.08
CA SER A 453 9.97 -24.36 -9.41
C SER A 453 10.85 -23.20 -9.91
N LEU A 454 10.40 -21.95 -9.69
CA LEU A 454 11.19 -20.77 -10.05
C LEU A 454 12.51 -20.70 -9.25
N VAL A 455 12.49 -21.09 -7.98
CA VAL A 455 13.68 -21.09 -7.13
C VAL A 455 14.62 -22.25 -7.48
N ALA A 456 14.08 -23.43 -7.80
CA ALA A 456 14.87 -24.61 -8.15
C ALA A 456 15.51 -24.51 -9.53
N GLU A 457 14.78 -23.98 -10.50
CA GLU A 457 15.19 -23.90 -11.91
C GLU A 457 14.95 -22.47 -12.48
N PRO A 458 15.72 -21.45 -12.02
CA PRO A 458 15.44 -20.05 -12.33
C PRO A 458 15.38 -19.75 -13.83
N GLU A 459 16.39 -20.17 -14.59
CA GLU A 459 16.47 -19.86 -16.02
C GLU A 459 15.41 -20.60 -16.85
N PRO A 460 15.21 -21.92 -16.75
CA PRO A 460 14.17 -22.63 -17.49
C PRO A 460 12.77 -22.09 -17.21
N VAL A 461 12.47 -21.77 -15.94
CA VAL A 461 11.15 -21.22 -15.57
C VAL A 461 10.98 -19.78 -16.07
N THR A 462 12.00 -18.94 -15.97
CA THR A 462 11.97 -17.57 -16.51
C THR A 462 11.78 -17.57 -18.03
N ARG A 463 12.46 -18.47 -18.76
CA ARG A 463 12.25 -18.60 -20.21
C ARG A 463 10.80 -18.95 -20.57
N ARG A 464 10.20 -19.92 -19.87
CA ARG A 464 8.78 -20.28 -20.06
C ARG A 464 7.82 -19.14 -19.72
N LEU A 465 8.11 -18.40 -18.65
CA LEU A 465 7.34 -17.23 -18.24
C LEU A 465 7.37 -16.13 -19.31
N LEU A 466 8.55 -15.81 -19.84
CA LEU A 466 8.71 -14.81 -20.89
C LEU A 466 8.04 -15.24 -22.20
N ASP A 467 8.23 -16.50 -22.61
CA ASP A 467 7.59 -17.07 -23.81
C ASP A 467 6.06 -17.00 -23.69
N PHE A 468 5.48 -17.42 -22.56
CA PHE A 468 4.04 -17.27 -22.28
C PHE A 468 3.58 -15.82 -22.37
N CYS A 469 4.37 -14.87 -21.90
CA CYS A 469 4.09 -13.44 -22.04
C CYS A 469 4.32 -12.90 -23.44
N GLY A 470 4.80 -13.70 -24.41
CA GLY A 470 5.15 -13.24 -25.75
C GLY A 470 6.36 -12.29 -25.77
N LEU A 471 7.32 -12.50 -24.86
CA LEU A 471 8.54 -11.72 -24.72
C LEU A 471 9.76 -12.56 -25.09
N PRO A 472 10.72 -12.01 -25.86
CA PRO A 472 11.99 -12.69 -26.08
C PRO A 472 12.75 -12.85 -24.76
N PHE A 473 13.57 -13.88 -24.66
CA PHE A 473 14.42 -14.02 -23.47
C PHE A 473 15.45 -12.88 -23.39
N ASP A 474 15.53 -12.27 -22.20
CA ASP A 474 16.54 -11.27 -21.86
C ASP A 474 17.28 -11.68 -20.59
N PRO A 475 18.64 -11.73 -20.59
CA PRO A 475 19.43 -12.11 -19.41
C PRO A 475 19.19 -11.23 -18.17
N ALA A 476 18.82 -9.95 -18.35
CA ALA A 476 18.51 -9.05 -17.24
C ALA A 476 17.40 -9.59 -16.34
N CYS A 477 16.53 -10.45 -16.86
CA CYS A 477 15.49 -11.12 -16.06
C CYS A 477 16.07 -12.12 -15.04
N LEU A 478 17.27 -12.66 -15.25
CA LEU A 478 17.97 -13.49 -14.28
C LEU A 478 18.74 -12.65 -13.25
N ASP A 479 19.17 -11.45 -13.66
CA ASP A 479 19.85 -10.47 -12.81
C ASP A 479 18.90 -9.46 -12.19
N PHE A 480 17.63 -9.83 -12.01
CA PHE A 480 16.54 -8.99 -11.50
C PHE A 480 16.90 -8.25 -10.20
N HIS A 481 17.80 -8.77 -9.39
CA HIS A 481 18.23 -8.19 -8.11
C HIS A 481 19.15 -6.97 -8.29
N GLN A 482 19.69 -6.75 -9.48
CA GLN A 482 20.56 -5.61 -9.83
C GLN A 482 19.78 -4.39 -10.36
N THR A 483 18.48 -4.52 -10.63
CA THR A 483 17.69 -3.41 -11.17
C THR A 483 17.52 -2.27 -10.14
N SER A 484 17.56 -1.03 -10.61
CA SER A 484 17.35 0.18 -9.79
C SER A 484 15.89 0.52 -9.54
N ARG A 485 14.93 -0.24 -10.10
CA ARG A 485 13.49 0.02 -9.95
C ARG A 485 13.08 0.06 -8.48
N ALA A 486 12.34 1.10 -8.08
CA ALA A 486 11.77 1.17 -6.74
C ALA A 486 10.67 0.11 -6.53
N VAL A 487 10.75 -0.65 -5.44
CA VAL A 487 9.71 -1.60 -5.02
C VAL A 487 8.94 -0.98 -3.88
N LEU A 488 7.75 -0.47 -4.21
CA LEU A 488 6.92 0.27 -3.26
C LEU A 488 6.02 -0.67 -2.44
N SER A 489 5.79 -0.29 -1.18
CA SER A 489 4.77 -0.89 -0.30
C SER A 489 4.86 -2.40 -0.08
N SER A 490 5.98 -3.04 -0.42
CA SER A 490 6.17 -4.49 -0.24
C SER A 490 7.15 -4.81 0.86
N PRO A 491 6.78 -5.65 1.87
CA PRO A 491 7.73 -6.21 2.83
C PRO A 491 8.84 -7.05 2.17
N SER A 492 8.70 -7.35 0.88
CA SER A 492 9.70 -8.08 0.10
C SER A 492 10.70 -7.17 -0.63
N ALA A 493 10.60 -5.85 -0.51
CA ALA A 493 11.44 -4.91 -1.26
C ALA A 493 12.95 -5.15 -1.07
N ALA A 494 13.38 -5.42 0.16
CA ALA A 494 14.77 -5.76 0.45
C ALA A 494 15.16 -7.17 -0.04
N GLN A 495 14.21 -8.12 -0.03
CA GLN A 495 14.47 -9.51 -0.42
C GLN A 495 14.67 -9.68 -1.92
N VAL A 496 13.89 -8.99 -2.75
CA VAL A 496 14.01 -9.08 -4.22
C VAL A 496 15.25 -8.39 -4.78
N ARG A 497 16.03 -7.74 -3.92
CA ARG A 497 17.34 -7.18 -4.25
C ARG A 497 18.51 -8.10 -3.89
N GLN A 498 18.21 -9.31 -3.49
CA GLN A 498 19.19 -10.36 -3.23
C GLN A 498 19.02 -11.47 -4.25
N PRO A 499 20.06 -12.23 -4.57
CA PRO A 499 19.95 -13.45 -5.36
C PRO A 499 18.90 -14.41 -4.79
N LEU A 500 18.34 -15.27 -5.62
CA LEU A 500 17.35 -16.27 -5.20
C LEU A 500 17.90 -17.13 -4.06
N ARG A 501 17.03 -17.39 -3.07
CA ARG A 501 17.36 -18.19 -1.90
C ARG A 501 16.39 -19.37 -1.79
N GLY A 502 16.92 -20.57 -1.66
CA GLY A 502 16.15 -21.80 -1.50
C GLY A 502 15.69 -22.09 -0.06
N ASP A 503 16.25 -21.39 0.96
CA ASP A 503 16.05 -21.66 2.38
C ASP A 503 14.88 -20.84 2.99
N THR A 504 13.79 -20.67 2.26
CA THR A 504 12.69 -19.80 2.69
C THR A 504 11.60 -20.52 3.49
N ALA A 505 11.62 -21.85 3.56
CA ALA A 505 10.66 -22.64 4.32
C ALA A 505 10.89 -22.49 5.84
N ARG A 506 9.82 -22.32 6.60
CA ARG A 506 9.86 -22.07 8.05
C ARG A 506 8.90 -22.92 8.86
N SER A 507 7.90 -23.55 8.23
CA SER A 507 6.83 -24.28 8.90
C SER A 507 7.37 -25.41 9.79
N ALA A 508 8.45 -26.10 9.37
CA ALA A 508 9.07 -27.15 10.14
C ALA A 508 9.59 -26.69 11.52
N ARG A 509 9.91 -25.40 11.67
CA ARG A 509 10.43 -24.83 12.93
C ARG A 509 9.36 -24.66 14.01
N TYR A 510 8.09 -24.68 13.62
CA TYR A 510 6.94 -24.47 14.50
C TYR A 510 6.30 -25.79 14.98
N GLY A 511 6.72 -26.94 14.42
CA GLY A 511 6.31 -28.27 14.86
C GLY A 511 4.79 -28.45 14.91
N ASP A 512 4.30 -28.91 16.06
CA ASP A 512 2.89 -29.19 16.38
C ASP A 512 1.99 -27.93 16.43
N LYS A 513 2.57 -26.75 16.62
CA LYS A 513 1.81 -25.46 16.61
C LYS A 513 1.02 -25.25 15.31
N LEU A 514 1.42 -25.90 14.21
CA LEU A 514 0.76 -25.79 12.91
C LEU A 514 -0.13 -27.01 12.57
N ASP A 515 -0.33 -27.98 13.47
CA ASP A 515 -1.09 -29.20 13.15
C ASP A 515 -2.54 -28.91 12.77
N ARG A 516 -3.17 -27.96 13.47
CA ARG A 516 -4.53 -27.51 13.13
C ARG A 516 -4.59 -26.90 11.72
N LEU A 517 -3.62 -26.08 11.36
CA LEU A 517 -3.52 -25.50 10.01
C LEU A 517 -3.31 -26.59 8.96
N ARG A 518 -2.40 -27.53 9.20
CA ARG A 518 -2.17 -28.68 8.30
C ARG A 518 -3.45 -29.49 8.09
N GLN A 519 -4.17 -29.77 9.18
CA GLN A 519 -5.42 -30.50 9.11
C GLN A 519 -6.48 -29.75 8.30
N ARG A 520 -6.65 -28.44 8.55
CA ARG A 520 -7.61 -27.60 7.81
C ARG A 520 -7.34 -27.57 6.31
N LEU A 521 -6.07 -27.44 5.92
CA LEU A 521 -5.66 -27.47 4.50
C LEU A 521 -5.97 -28.83 3.86
N ARG A 522 -5.65 -29.96 4.56
CA ARG A 522 -5.96 -31.31 4.07
C ARG A 522 -7.46 -31.54 3.92
N ASP A 523 -8.26 -31.10 4.88
CA ASP A 523 -9.73 -31.19 4.82
C ASP A 523 -10.31 -30.42 3.64
N GLY A 524 -9.65 -29.34 3.23
CA GLY A 524 -9.95 -28.57 2.01
C GLY A 524 -9.38 -29.16 0.73
N GLY A 525 -8.81 -30.37 0.75
CA GLY A 525 -8.26 -31.06 -0.42
C GLY A 525 -6.90 -30.51 -0.88
N VAL A 526 -6.19 -29.77 -0.02
CA VAL A 526 -4.88 -29.20 -0.32
C VAL A 526 -3.79 -30.10 0.29
N GLY A 527 -2.89 -30.62 -0.55
CA GLY A 527 -1.71 -31.37 -0.10
C GLY A 527 -0.75 -30.44 0.67
N THR A 528 -0.27 -30.91 1.84
CA THR A 528 0.70 -30.19 2.69
C THR A 528 1.92 -31.04 2.93
#